data_b14f5fcf2a33f7c008d2048e16dcf1bf
#
_entry.id   b14f5fcf2a33f7c008d2048e16dcf1bf
#
_cell.length_a   1.000
_cell.length_b   1.000
_cell.length_c   1.000
_cell.angle_alpha   90.00
_cell.angle_beta   90.00
_cell.angle_gamma   90.00
#
_symmetry.space_group_name_H-M   'P 1'
#
loop_
_entity.id
_entity.type
_entity.pdbx_description
1 polymer ?
#
loop_
_entity_poly.entity_id
_entity_poly.type
_entity_poly.pdbx_seq_one_letter_code
_entity_poly.pdbx_strand_id
1 'polypeptide(L)'
;MKKTLSIILAAVLTLSLVLSFASCGQGSSDDKKSSLTVAVPNDTTNEARALLLLQQQGLIKLKDGVGITATVLDIEENPHNIKFNEVEAAQLPNVLKDVDYAVINSNYAIAANLNPAKDALVIEGSSSAYSNIVAVKEGNENDPLVKALVAALSSKKVADFITEKYSGSVVSVVDNPGDGFDSSVDYASLSGKTVSVAASPAPHAEILAVAKDILAEKNIKLDIQEFSDYVVPNNVVEDGTVLANYFQHKPYLDDFNAENNTHIVSVAAIHVEPLGLYGGKQSSLDALKG
;
A
#
# COMPACT_ATOMS: atom_id res chain seq x y z
N MET A 1 63.32 -13.56 -49.93
CA MET A 1 63.21 -12.68 -48.76
C MET A 1 61.81 -12.57 -48.14
N LYS A 2 60.68 -12.78 -48.86
CA LYS A 2 59.34 -12.65 -48.29
C LYS A 2 58.86 -13.89 -47.52
N LYS A 3 59.42 -15.08 -47.72
CA LYS A 3 58.99 -16.33 -47.03
C LYS A 3 59.68 -16.52 -45.64
N THR A 4 60.84 -15.98 -45.43
CA THR A 4 61.58 -16.07 -44.17
C THR A 4 61.05 -15.07 -43.12
N LEU A 5 60.41 -13.98 -43.53
CA LEU A 5 59.85 -13.00 -42.61
C LEU A 5 58.51 -13.47 -42.01
N SER A 6 57.75 -14.29 -42.74
CA SER A 6 56.51 -14.89 -42.25
C SER A 6 56.70 -15.96 -41.18
N ILE A 7 57.79 -16.68 -41.19
CA ILE A 7 58.09 -17.75 -40.22
C ILE A 7 58.58 -17.16 -38.89
N ILE A 8 59.29 -16.04 -38.93
CA ILE A 8 59.74 -15.36 -37.71
C ILE A 8 58.55 -14.65 -37.01
N LEU A 9 57.58 -14.14 -37.75
CA LEU A 9 56.41 -13.53 -37.16
C LEU A 9 55.45 -14.54 -36.50
N ALA A 10 55.40 -15.79 -37.05
CA ALA A 10 54.59 -16.87 -36.46
C ALA A 10 55.23 -17.43 -35.16
N ALA A 11 56.57 -17.45 -35.08
CA ALA A 11 57.30 -17.98 -33.88
C ALA A 11 57.23 -16.98 -32.70
N VAL A 12 57.10 -15.68 -32.95
CA VAL A 12 56.96 -14.68 -31.89
C VAL A 12 55.53 -14.63 -31.33
N LEU A 13 54.52 -14.96 -32.14
CA LEU A 13 53.12 -15.03 -31.67
C LEU A 13 52.80 -16.28 -30.84
N THR A 14 53.56 -17.38 -31.04
CA THR A 14 53.36 -18.61 -30.25
C THR A 14 54.07 -18.59 -28.90
N LEU A 15 55.12 -17.77 -28.76
CA LEU A 15 55.84 -17.67 -27.47
C LEU A 15 55.17 -16.69 -26.49
N SER A 16 54.28 -15.81 -26.94
CA SER A 16 53.54 -14.88 -26.08
C SER A 16 52.25 -15.50 -25.51
N LEU A 17 51.85 -16.73 -25.91
CA LEU A 17 50.65 -17.39 -25.45
C LEU A 17 50.91 -18.39 -24.28
N VAL A 18 52.16 -18.66 -23.89
CA VAL A 18 52.51 -19.64 -22.83
C VAL A 18 52.85 -19.00 -21.49
N LEU A 19 52.89 -17.67 -21.41
CA LEU A 19 53.24 -16.96 -20.16
C LEU A 19 52.01 -16.36 -19.42
N SER A 20 50.77 -16.73 -19.81
CA SER A 20 49.55 -16.18 -19.20
C SER A 20 48.81 -17.14 -18.25
N PHE A 21 49.41 -18.30 -17.89
CA PHE A 21 48.76 -19.30 -17.03
C PHE A 21 49.44 -19.56 -15.67
N ALA A 22 50.15 -18.60 -15.15
CA ALA A 22 50.74 -18.73 -13.80
C ALA A 22 50.47 -17.45 -12.99
N SER A 23 49.20 -17.00 -12.94
CA SER A 23 48.69 -16.12 -11.88
C SER A 23 47.47 -16.79 -11.28
N CYS A 24 47.67 -17.88 -10.54
CA CYS A 24 46.80 -18.23 -9.43
C CYS A 24 46.97 -17.16 -8.35
N GLY A 25 46.48 -15.97 -8.62
CA GLY A 25 46.21 -15.00 -7.60
C GLY A 25 45.03 -15.55 -6.78
N GLN A 26 45.29 -15.77 -5.53
CA GLN A 26 44.35 -15.95 -4.45
C GLN A 26 43.35 -14.80 -4.54
N GLY A 27 42.31 -15.00 -5.33
CA GLY A 27 41.13 -14.15 -5.29
C GLY A 27 40.52 -14.37 -3.92
N SER A 28 40.70 -13.42 -3.01
CA SER A 28 39.78 -13.26 -1.92
C SER A 28 38.40 -13.26 -2.57
N SER A 29 37.61 -14.25 -2.33
CA SER A 29 36.17 -14.20 -2.48
C SER A 29 35.69 -13.14 -1.48
N ASP A 30 35.74 -11.87 -1.88
CA ASP A 30 34.80 -10.93 -1.40
C ASP A 30 33.44 -11.49 -1.89
N ASP A 31 32.83 -12.29 -1.05
CA ASP A 31 31.38 -12.54 -1.10
C ASP A 31 30.72 -11.18 -0.97
N LYS A 32 30.61 -10.45 -2.11
CA LYS A 32 29.67 -9.37 -2.24
C LYS A 32 28.29 -10.01 -2.08
N LYS A 33 27.84 -10.10 -0.81
CA LYS A 33 26.45 -10.42 -0.48
C LYS A 33 25.61 -9.56 -1.43
N SER A 34 24.92 -10.19 -2.39
CA SER A 34 24.14 -9.47 -3.39
C SER A 34 23.14 -8.62 -2.60
N SER A 35 23.13 -7.32 -2.87
CA SER A 35 22.19 -6.43 -2.19
C SER A 35 20.77 -6.86 -2.54
N LEU A 36 19.94 -7.08 -1.53
CA LEU A 36 18.52 -7.40 -1.68
C LEU A 36 17.74 -6.13 -2.05
N THR A 37 16.75 -6.27 -2.90
CA THR A 37 15.89 -5.19 -3.33
C THR A 37 14.54 -5.29 -2.64
N VAL A 38 14.11 -4.21 -1.97
CA VAL A 38 12.79 -4.08 -1.36
C VAL A 38 12.04 -2.93 -2.02
N ALA A 39 10.91 -3.23 -2.65
CA ALA A 39 10.02 -2.19 -3.19
C ALA A 39 9.10 -1.67 -2.08
N VAL A 40 8.93 -0.35 -2.04
CA VAL A 40 8.07 0.37 -1.08
C VAL A 40 7.20 1.39 -1.80
N PRO A 41 6.05 1.80 -1.23
CA PRO A 41 5.27 2.92 -1.77
C PRO A 41 6.11 4.19 -1.86
N ASN A 42 5.82 5.06 -2.83
CA ASN A 42 6.52 6.32 -3.04
C ASN A 42 5.74 7.55 -2.56
N ASP A 43 4.56 7.36 -1.98
CA ASP A 43 3.85 8.45 -1.31
C ASP A 43 4.33 8.57 0.14
N THR A 44 4.42 9.81 0.63
CA THR A 44 5.04 10.19 1.91
C THR A 44 4.60 9.32 3.07
N THR A 45 3.29 9.14 3.23
CA THR A 45 2.75 8.46 4.42
C THR A 45 2.87 6.94 4.34
N ASN A 46 2.69 6.32 3.17
CA ASN A 46 2.84 4.87 3.03
C ASN A 46 4.30 4.44 2.91
N GLU A 47 5.21 5.28 2.35
CA GLU A 47 6.66 5.05 2.43
C GLU A 47 7.11 4.99 3.89
N ALA A 48 6.78 6.03 4.69
CA ALA A 48 7.11 6.06 6.10
C ALA A 48 6.56 4.83 6.86
N ARG A 49 5.32 4.46 6.59
CA ARG A 49 4.67 3.29 7.17
C ARG A 49 5.39 1.99 6.81
N ALA A 50 5.83 1.84 5.56
CA ALA A 50 6.61 0.70 5.11
C ALA A 50 7.98 0.62 5.81
N LEU A 51 8.68 1.74 5.93
CA LEU A 51 9.96 1.81 6.62
C LEU A 51 9.83 1.52 8.12
N LEU A 52 8.77 2.00 8.76
CA LEU A 52 8.46 1.68 10.16
C LEU A 52 8.20 0.18 10.35
N LEU A 53 7.49 -0.48 9.43
CA LEU A 53 7.29 -1.93 9.45
C LEU A 53 8.63 -2.67 9.36
N LEU A 54 9.51 -2.27 8.45
CA LEU A 54 10.85 -2.87 8.30
C LEU A 54 11.72 -2.63 9.54
N GLN A 55 11.64 -1.46 10.16
CA GLN A 55 12.33 -1.16 11.42
C GLN A 55 11.82 -2.04 12.57
N GLN A 56 10.50 -2.25 12.69
CA GLN A 56 9.94 -3.16 13.70
C GLN A 56 10.45 -4.59 13.56
N GLN A 57 10.83 -5.00 12.35
CA GLN A 57 11.44 -6.31 12.09
C GLN A 57 12.95 -6.33 12.31
N GLY A 58 13.56 -5.20 12.70
CA GLY A 58 15.00 -5.07 12.90
C GLY A 58 15.81 -5.12 11.60
N LEU A 59 15.17 -4.86 10.45
CA LEU A 59 15.82 -4.91 9.13
C LEU A 59 16.56 -3.63 8.79
N ILE A 60 16.09 -2.50 9.33
CA ILE A 60 16.72 -1.18 9.23
C ILE A 60 16.56 -0.44 10.57
N LYS A 61 17.28 0.66 10.73
CA LYS A 61 17.06 1.64 11.79
C LYS A 61 16.88 3.01 11.16
N LEU A 62 15.82 3.70 11.54
CA LEU A 62 15.53 5.08 11.15
C LEU A 62 16.14 6.05 12.14
N LYS A 63 16.43 7.27 11.72
CA LYS A 63 16.80 8.38 12.60
C LYS A 63 15.73 8.63 13.65
N ASP A 64 16.13 9.06 14.83
CA ASP A 64 15.19 9.37 15.90
C ASP A 64 14.24 10.50 15.51
N GLY A 65 12.96 10.33 15.83
CA GLY A 65 11.94 11.36 15.70
C GLY A 65 11.32 11.57 14.31
N VAL A 66 11.75 10.82 13.28
CA VAL A 66 11.19 10.97 11.91
C VAL A 66 9.74 10.46 11.78
N GLY A 67 9.36 9.40 12.51
CA GLY A 67 7.99 8.93 12.62
C GLY A 67 7.30 8.71 11.26
N ILE A 68 6.09 9.25 11.13
CA ILE A 68 5.21 9.09 9.95
C ILE A 68 5.63 9.91 8.73
N THR A 69 6.74 10.63 8.79
CA THR A 69 7.32 11.38 7.66
C THR A 69 8.67 10.82 7.23
N ALA A 70 9.04 9.62 7.70
CA ALA A 70 10.29 8.96 7.36
C ALA A 70 10.38 8.66 5.86
N THR A 71 11.55 8.90 5.28
CA THR A 71 11.90 8.55 3.91
C THR A 71 13.10 7.61 3.90
N VAL A 72 13.42 7.03 2.75
CA VAL A 72 14.64 6.21 2.61
C VAL A 72 15.93 6.96 2.95
N LEU A 73 15.91 8.30 2.90
CA LEU A 73 17.03 9.17 3.30
C LEU A 73 17.22 9.25 4.83
N ASP A 74 16.22 8.80 5.58
CA ASP A 74 16.24 8.78 7.04
C ASP A 74 16.68 7.44 7.62
N ILE A 75 17.11 6.51 6.80
CA ILE A 75 17.69 5.25 7.24
C ILE A 75 19.08 5.53 7.81
N GLU A 76 19.24 5.32 9.11
CA GLU A 76 20.51 5.47 9.85
C GLU A 76 21.37 4.22 9.76
N GLU A 77 20.75 3.03 9.88
CA GLU A 77 21.43 1.76 9.76
C GLU A 77 20.71 0.84 8.77
N ASN A 78 21.49 0.20 7.89
CA ASN A 78 21.01 -0.75 6.90
C ASN A 78 21.97 -1.97 6.87
N PRO A 79 21.94 -2.82 7.93
CA PRO A 79 22.91 -3.87 8.12
C PRO A 79 22.85 -4.97 7.05
N HIS A 80 21.71 -5.08 6.34
CA HIS A 80 21.47 -6.07 5.29
C HIS A 80 21.77 -5.54 3.89
N ASN A 81 22.26 -4.30 3.78
CA ASN A 81 22.54 -3.63 2.50
C ASN A 81 21.34 -3.68 1.54
N ILE A 82 20.13 -3.42 2.06
CA ILE A 82 18.87 -3.38 1.31
C ILE A 82 18.92 -2.19 0.34
N LYS A 83 18.58 -2.43 -0.91
CA LYS A 83 18.29 -1.40 -1.90
C LYS A 83 16.79 -1.16 -1.96
N PHE A 84 16.39 0.05 -1.70
CA PHE A 84 15.01 0.47 -1.80
C PHE A 84 14.65 0.84 -3.23
N ASN A 85 13.46 0.43 -3.65
CA ASN A 85 12.84 0.80 -4.92
C ASN A 85 11.49 1.44 -4.59
N GLU A 86 11.43 2.77 -4.67
CA GLU A 86 10.22 3.56 -4.41
C GLU A 86 9.33 3.48 -5.65
N VAL A 87 8.13 2.95 -5.48
CA VAL A 87 7.19 2.63 -6.57
C VAL A 87 5.81 3.15 -6.20
N GLU A 88 5.07 3.65 -7.19
CA GLU A 88 3.65 3.97 -6.97
C GLU A 88 2.93 2.77 -6.35
N ALA A 89 2.15 3.00 -5.28
CA ALA A 89 1.56 1.94 -4.46
C ALA A 89 0.72 0.95 -5.29
N ALA A 90 -0.02 1.44 -6.29
CA ALA A 90 -0.81 0.61 -7.21
C ALA A 90 0.04 -0.34 -8.08
N GLN A 91 1.32 -0.06 -8.27
CA GLN A 91 2.22 -0.87 -9.09
C GLN A 91 3.00 -1.92 -8.30
N LEU A 92 3.01 -1.85 -6.97
CA LEU A 92 3.77 -2.77 -6.11
C LEU A 92 3.45 -4.25 -6.36
N PRO A 93 2.19 -4.69 -6.50
CA PRO A 93 1.89 -6.08 -6.83
C PRO A 93 2.47 -6.51 -8.19
N ASN A 94 2.53 -5.60 -9.16
CA ASN A 94 3.02 -5.90 -10.51
C ASN A 94 4.54 -6.12 -10.54
N VAL A 95 5.29 -5.37 -9.70
CA VAL A 95 6.76 -5.47 -9.63
C VAL A 95 7.23 -6.54 -8.63
N LEU A 96 6.34 -7.13 -7.85
CA LEU A 96 6.68 -8.07 -6.77
C LEU A 96 7.62 -9.19 -7.24
N LYS A 97 7.37 -9.80 -8.39
CA LYS A 97 8.20 -10.87 -8.96
C LYS A 97 9.59 -10.40 -9.45
N ASP A 98 9.78 -9.10 -9.63
CA ASP A 98 11.01 -8.51 -10.15
C ASP A 98 11.95 -7.99 -9.06
N VAL A 99 11.50 -7.98 -7.81
CA VAL A 99 12.24 -7.60 -6.60
C VAL A 99 12.38 -8.77 -5.63
N ASP A 100 13.21 -8.65 -4.61
CA ASP A 100 13.33 -9.69 -3.58
C ASP A 100 12.13 -9.67 -2.64
N TYR A 101 11.68 -8.47 -2.27
CA TYR A 101 10.50 -8.24 -1.43
C TYR A 101 9.78 -6.96 -1.83
N ALA A 102 8.52 -6.86 -1.47
CA ALA A 102 7.76 -5.60 -1.55
C ALA A 102 6.88 -5.40 -0.31
N VAL A 103 6.78 -4.15 0.15
CA VAL A 103 5.79 -3.75 1.15
C VAL A 103 4.58 -3.22 0.41
N ILE A 104 3.43 -3.90 0.55
CA ILE A 104 2.24 -3.64 -0.26
C ILE A 104 1.06 -3.31 0.65
N ASN A 105 0.33 -2.22 0.31
CA ASN A 105 -0.93 -1.87 0.95
C ASN A 105 -1.97 -2.96 0.72
N SER A 106 -2.75 -3.30 1.74
CA SER A 106 -3.66 -4.45 1.69
C SER A 106 -4.73 -4.36 0.62
N ASN A 107 -5.26 -3.17 0.33
CA ASN A 107 -6.21 -2.99 -0.77
C ASN A 107 -5.63 -3.42 -2.13
N TYR A 108 -4.37 -3.07 -2.42
CA TYR A 108 -3.69 -3.50 -3.65
C TYR A 108 -3.31 -4.98 -3.63
N ALA A 109 -2.90 -5.50 -2.46
CA ALA A 109 -2.64 -6.92 -2.30
C ALA A 109 -3.92 -7.75 -2.57
N ILE A 110 -5.04 -7.38 -1.96
CA ILE A 110 -6.35 -8.05 -2.15
C ILE A 110 -6.79 -7.97 -3.61
N ALA A 111 -6.69 -6.80 -4.25
CA ALA A 111 -7.03 -6.62 -5.66
C ALA A 111 -6.15 -7.48 -6.59
N ALA A 112 -4.92 -7.78 -6.19
CA ALA A 112 -4.00 -8.67 -6.90
C ALA A 112 -4.16 -10.16 -6.50
N ASN A 113 -5.21 -10.53 -5.76
CA ASN A 113 -5.46 -11.88 -5.24
C ASN A 113 -4.40 -12.40 -4.25
N LEU A 114 -3.66 -11.51 -3.58
CA LEU A 114 -2.85 -11.84 -2.43
C LEU A 114 -3.70 -11.72 -1.15
N ASN A 115 -3.60 -12.70 -0.28
CA ASN A 115 -4.26 -12.64 1.02
C ASN A 115 -3.27 -12.10 2.06
N PRO A 116 -3.45 -10.87 2.60
CA PRO A 116 -2.50 -10.29 3.55
C PRO A 116 -2.22 -11.17 4.77
N ALA A 117 -3.23 -11.84 5.32
CA ALA A 117 -3.07 -12.69 6.50
C ALA A 117 -2.36 -14.03 6.22
N LYS A 118 -2.24 -14.46 4.95
CA LYS A 118 -1.65 -15.76 4.58
C LYS A 118 -0.38 -15.63 3.77
N ASP A 119 -0.33 -14.67 2.86
CA ASP A 119 0.72 -14.56 1.84
C ASP A 119 1.81 -13.55 2.25
N ALA A 120 1.52 -12.62 3.19
CA ALA A 120 2.54 -11.74 3.73
C ALA A 120 3.51 -12.49 4.63
N LEU A 121 4.80 -12.24 4.49
CA LEU A 121 5.86 -12.74 5.38
C LEU A 121 5.84 -12.04 6.74
N VAL A 122 5.41 -10.77 6.73
CA VAL A 122 5.16 -9.94 7.91
C VAL A 122 3.94 -9.09 7.63
N ILE A 123 3.12 -8.90 8.65
CA ILE A 123 1.96 -8.02 8.61
C ILE A 123 2.02 -7.04 9.78
N GLU A 124 1.61 -5.80 9.52
CA GLU A 124 1.47 -4.77 10.55
C GLU A 124 0.43 -5.15 11.61
N GLY A 125 0.59 -4.67 12.83
CA GLY A 125 -0.40 -4.90 13.89
C GLY A 125 -1.74 -4.19 13.61
N SER A 126 -2.84 -4.80 14.07
CA SER A 126 -4.20 -4.27 13.86
C SER A 126 -4.53 -2.99 14.66
N SER A 127 -3.66 -2.57 15.59
CA SER A 127 -3.80 -1.33 16.37
C SER A 127 -3.28 -0.09 15.64
N SER A 128 -3.30 -0.09 14.32
CA SER A 128 -2.76 0.97 13.48
C SER A 128 -3.55 2.29 13.63
N ALA A 129 -2.82 3.40 13.64
CA ALA A 129 -3.40 4.74 13.48
C ALA A 129 -3.96 4.99 12.06
N TYR A 130 -3.82 3.99 11.19
CA TYR A 130 -4.18 4.05 9.78
C TYR A 130 -5.56 3.47 9.49
N SER A 131 -6.58 3.83 10.32
CA SER A 131 -7.96 3.46 10.03
C SER A 131 -8.44 4.10 8.74
N ASN A 132 -9.06 3.31 7.88
CA ASN A 132 -9.68 3.77 6.65
C ASN A 132 -10.97 4.52 6.98
N ILE A 133 -11.11 5.70 6.37
CA ILE A 133 -12.11 6.70 6.69
C ILE A 133 -13.05 6.98 5.51
N VAL A 134 -14.27 7.36 5.84
CA VAL A 134 -15.15 8.09 4.93
C VAL A 134 -14.79 9.57 5.03
N ALA A 135 -14.54 10.21 3.90
CA ALA A 135 -14.21 11.63 3.86
C ALA A 135 -15.10 12.38 2.83
N VAL A 136 -15.33 13.64 3.12
CA VAL A 136 -16.19 14.54 2.34
C VAL A 136 -15.52 15.90 2.20
N LYS A 137 -15.97 16.72 1.26
CA LYS A 137 -15.56 18.13 1.22
C LYS A 137 -16.04 18.85 2.48
N GLU A 138 -15.23 19.73 3.05
CA GLU A 138 -15.55 20.57 4.19
C GLU A 138 -16.87 21.31 3.96
N GLY A 139 -17.74 21.29 4.97
CA GLY A 139 -19.11 21.81 4.92
C GLY A 139 -20.17 20.75 4.62
N ASN A 140 -19.79 19.56 4.14
CA ASN A 140 -20.73 18.45 3.86
C ASN A 140 -20.86 17.44 5.00
N GLU A 141 -20.16 17.63 6.13
CA GLU A 141 -20.11 16.68 7.25
C GLU A 141 -21.50 16.37 7.83
N ASN A 142 -22.39 17.34 7.73
CA ASN A 142 -23.75 17.24 8.24
C ASN A 142 -24.80 16.96 7.17
N ASP A 143 -24.41 16.71 5.91
CA ASP A 143 -25.34 16.34 4.86
C ASP A 143 -26.10 15.06 5.27
N PRO A 144 -27.45 15.03 5.18
CA PRO A 144 -28.24 13.86 5.57
C PRO A 144 -27.90 12.59 4.77
N LEU A 145 -27.45 12.69 3.51
CA LEU A 145 -26.98 11.54 2.74
C LEU A 145 -25.64 11.02 3.27
N VAL A 146 -24.75 11.91 3.71
CA VAL A 146 -23.49 11.51 4.36
C VAL A 146 -23.76 10.79 5.69
N LYS A 147 -24.67 11.32 6.51
CA LYS A 147 -25.08 10.65 7.77
C LYS A 147 -25.69 9.27 7.52
N ALA A 148 -26.53 9.14 6.51
CA ALA A 148 -27.11 7.86 6.11
C ALA A 148 -26.05 6.87 5.64
N LEU A 149 -25.08 7.32 4.82
CA LEU A 149 -23.95 6.50 4.38
C LEU A 149 -23.10 6.02 5.56
N VAL A 150 -22.72 6.92 6.46
CA VAL A 150 -21.92 6.61 7.65
C VAL A 150 -22.67 5.59 8.55
N ALA A 151 -23.98 5.79 8.77
CA ALA A 151 -24.76 4.85 9.56
C ALA A 151 -24.79 3.45 8.92
N ALA A 152 -24.99 3.37 7.60
CA ALA A 152 -24.97 2.09 6.87
C ALA A 152 -23.61 1.39 6.97
N LEU A 153 -22.50 2.12 6.78
CA LEU A 153 -21.14 1.58 6.91
C LEU A 153 -20.77 1.19 8.34
N SER A 154 -21.35 1.87 9.33
CA SER A 154 -21.14 1.57 10.76
C SER A 154 -22.09 0.48 11.30
N SER A 155 -22.77 -0.26 10.43
CA SER A 155 -23.73 -1.28 10.83
C SER A 155 -23.05 -2.59 11.22
N LYS A 156 -23.77 -3.37 12.04
CA LYS A 156 -23.38 -4.73 12.37
C LYS A 156 -23.26 -5.62 11.12
N LYS A 157 -24.13 -5.43 10.13
CA LYS A 157 -24.09 -6.16 8.85
C LYS A 157 -22.77 -5.95 8.11
N VAL A 158 -22.27 -4.72 8.11
CA VAL A 158 -20.94 -4.39 7.52
C VAL A 158 -19.81 -4.98 8.37
N ALA A 159 -19.84 -4.85 9.69
CA ALA A 159 -18.81 -5.40 10.56
C ALA A 159 -18.72 -6.93 10.46
N ASP A 160 -19.85 -7.62 10.41
CA ASP A 160 -19.92 -9.07 10.20
C ASP A 160 -19.35 -9.46 8.82
N PHE A 161 -19.73 -8.75 7.76
CA PHE A 161 -19.19 -8.98 6.41
C PHE A 161 -17.66 -8.84 6.37
N ILE A 162 -17.11 -7.78 6.99
CA ILE A 162 -15.65 -7.59 7.06
C ILE A 162 -14.99 -8.78 7.75
N THR A 163 -15.53 -9.21 8.88
CA THR A 163 -14.99 -10.33 9.66
C THR A 163 -15.03 -11.64 8.87
N GLU A 164 -16.17 -11.95 8.26
CA GLU A 164 -16.39 -13.21 7.53
C GLU A 164 -15.55 -13.26 6.24
N LYS A 165 -15.54 -12.17 5.47
CA LYS A 165 -14.89 -12.16 4.17
C LYS A 165 -13.38 -12.10 4.27
N TYR A 166 -12.85 -11.25 5.14
CA TYR A 166 -11.41 -10.95 5.16
C TYR A 166 -10.64 -11.70 6.23
N SER A 167 -11.31 -12.36 7.19
CA SER A 167 -10.68 -13.28 8.16
C SER A 167 -9.44 -12.70 8.85
N GLY A 168 -9.47 -11.39 9.20
CA GLY A 168 -8.39 -10.68 9.89
C GLY A 168 -7.44 -9.89 8.96
N SER A 169 -7.50 -10.05 7.63
CA SER A 169 -6.76 -9.19 6.70
C SER A 169 -7.31 -7.76 6.66
N VAL A 170 -8.58 -7.58 6.98
CA VAL A 170 -9.29 -6.32 7.18
C VAL A 170 -10.06 -6.43 8.48
N VAL A 171 -10.01 -5.41 9.33
CA VAL A 171 -10.62 -5.45 10.67
C VAL A 171 -11.49 -4.21 10.87
N SER A 172 -12.77 -4.40 11.23
CA SER A 172 -13.65 -3.28 11.57
C SER A 172 -13.17 -2.57 12.83
N VAL A 173 -13.22 -1.24 12.82
CA VAL A 173 -12.91 -0.39 13.99
C VAL A 173 -14.16 0.29 14.57
N VAL A 174 -15.34 -0.11 14.14
CA VAL A 174 -16.61 0.40 14.67
C VAL A 174 -16.90 -0.26 16.03
N ASP A 175 -16.78 0.49 17.12
CA ASP A 175 -16.89 -0.05 18.47
C ASP A 175 -18.30 -0.60 18.81
N ASN A 176 -19.36 0.08 18.37
CA ASN A 176 -20.75 -0.28 18.64
C ASN A 176 -21.56 -0.30 17.35
N PRO A 177 -21.41 -1.32 16.51
CA PRO A 177 -22.11 -1.39 15.23
C PRO A 177 -23.63 -1.39 15.41
N GLY A 178 -24.29 -0.42 14.70
CA GLY A 178 -25.74 -0.24 14.75
C GLY A 178 -26.53 -1.14 13.78
N ASP A 179 -27.80 -0.80 13.59
CA ASP A 179 -28.68 -1.47 12.62
C ASP A 179 -28.51 -0.92 11.17
N GLY A 180 -27.70 0.14 11.00
CA GLY A 180 -27.44 0.77 9.70
C GLY A 180 -28.24 2.06 9.47
N PHE A 181 -28.99 2.53 10.45
CA PHE A 181 -29.79 3.75 10.35
C PHE A 181 -29.51 4.71 11.50
N ASP A 182 -29.40 5.98 11.16
CA ASP A 182 -29.29 7.09 12.12
C ASP A 182 -30.67 7.68 12.39
N SER A 183 -31.12 7.63 13.65
CA SER A 183 -32.43 8.16 14.06
C SER A 183 -32.58 9.67 13.89
N SER A 184 -31.50 10.41 13.71
CA SER A 184 -31.51 11.86 13.43
C SER A 184 -31.78 12.19 11.96
N VAL A 185 -31.74 11.19 11.04
CA VAL A 185 -31.93 11.34 9.61
C VAL A 185 -33.40 11.15 9.23
N ASP A 186 -33.99 12.12 8.55
CA ASP A 186 -35.29 11.97 7.88
C ASP A 186 -35.12 11.20 6.55
N TYR A 187 -35.15 9.88 6.64
CA TYR A 187 -35.03 9.00 5.48
C TYR A 187 -36.15 9.17 4.45
N ALA A 188 -37.35 9.64 4.88
CA ALA A 188 -38.43 9.86 3.94
C ALA A 188 -38.10 11.00 2.96
N SER A 189 -37.42 12.03 3.43
CA SER A 189 -36.96 13.15 2.60
C SER A 189 -35.80 12.78 1.65
N LEU A 190 -35.12 11.68 1.91
CA LEU A 190 -33.99 11.17 1.10
C LEU A 190 -34.43 10.13 0.07
N SER A 191 -35.68 9.67 0.11
CA SER A 191 -36.18 8.65 -0.81
C SER A 191 -36.03 9.08 -2.28
N GLY A 192 -35.45 8.19 -3.08
CA GLY A 192 -35.13 8.43 -4.49
C GLY A 192 -33.84 9.20 -4.77
N LYS A 193 -33.18 9.73 -3.73
CA LYS A 193 -31.87 10.40 -3.87
C LYS A 193 -30.73 9.42 -4.08
N THR A 194 -29.62 9.94 -4.56
CA THR A 194 -28.39 9.18 -4.79
C THR A 194 -27.27 9.77 -3.95
N VAL A 195 -26.52 8.93 -3.24
CA VAL A 195 -25.22 9.24 -2.64
C VAL A 195 -24.12 8.63 -3.52
N SER A 196 -23.16 9.45 -3.96
CA SER A 196 -22.02 9.01 -4.79
C SER A 196 -20.76 8.92 -3.95
N VAL A 197 -20.01 7.82 -4.12
CA VAL A 197 -18.80 7.54 -3.34
C VAL A 197 -17.68 7.06 -4.27
N ALA A 198 -16.53 7.72 -4.20
CA ALA A 198 -15.28 7.27 -4.82
C ALA A 198 -14.57 6.26 -3.89
N ALA A 199 -14.18 5.10 -4.40
CA ALA A 199 -13.60 4.03 -3.60
C ALA A 199 -12.54 3.24 -4.36
N SER A 200 -11.62 2.60 -3.63
CA SER A 200 -10.80 1.53 -4.21
C SER A 200 -11.64 0.28 -4.44
N PRO A 201 -11.34 -0.54 -5.47
CA PRO A 201 -12.14 -1.73 -5.79
C PRO A 201 -12.30 -2.71 -4.62
N ALA A 202 -11.20 -3.00 -3.90
CA ALA A 202 -11.18 -3.87 -2.74
C ALA A 202 -10.33 -3.25 -1.62
N PRO A 203 -10.71 -3.41 -0.35
CA PRO A 203 -11.97 -3.97 0.16
C PRO A 203 -13.13 -2.96 0.11
N HIS A 204 -12.88 -1.69 -0.21
CA HIS A 204 -13.76 -0.54 0.01
C HIS A 204 -15.07 -0.64 -0.79
N ALA A 205 -15.00 -0.84 -2.12
CA ALA A 205 -16.21 -0.99 -2.94
C ALA A 205 -17.01 -2.23 -2.55
N GLU A 206 -16.35 -3.32 -2.12
CA GLU A 206 -17.01 -4.52 -1.64
C GLU A 206 -17.76 -4.29 -0.32
N ILE A 207 -17.18 -3.50 0.60
CA ILE A 207 -17.83 -3.06 1.85
C ILE A 207 -19.01 -2.12 1.54
N LEU A 208 -18.82 -1.18 0.61
CA LEU A 208 -19.87 -0.28 0.15
C LEU A 208 -21.04 -1.03 -0.48
N ALA A 209 -20.82 -2.17 -1.14
CA ALA A 209 -21.88 -2.99 -1.68
C ALA A 209 -22.85 -3.49 -0.59
N VAL A 210 -22.35 -3.80 0.61
CA VAL A 210 -23.20 -4.16 1.76
C VAL A 210 -23.99 -2.94 2.26
N ALA A 211 -23.35 -1.77 2.34
CA ALA A 211 -24.01 -0.52 2.72
C ALA A 211 -25.08 -0.11 1.68
N LYS A 212 -24.85 -0.41 0.40
CA LYS A 212 -25.83 -0.19 -0.69
C LYS A 212 -27.16 -0.91 -0.45
N ASP A 213 -27.08 -2.16 0.00
CA ASP A 213 -28.29 -2.93 0.31
C ASP A 213 -29.07 -2.32 1.48
N ILE A 214 -28.36 -1.82 2.51
CA ILE A 214 -28.98 -1.14 3.65
C ILE A 214 -29.66 0.16 3.22
N LEU A 215 -28.99 0.99 2.44
CA LEU A 215 -29.54 2.26 1.93
C LEU A 215 -30.74 2.03 1.03
N ALA A 216 -30.73 0.95 0.24
CA ALA A 216 -31.84 0.58 -0.64
C ALA A 216 -33.14 0.29 0.13
N GLU A 217 -33.09 -0.16 1.39
CA GLU A 217 -34.26 -0.35 2.27
C GLU A 217 -35.02 0.97 2.51
N LYS A 218 -34.33 2.13 2.36
CA LYS A 218 -34.90 3.46 2.45
C LYS A 218 -35.05 4.13 1.08
N ASN A 219 -34.97 3.36 -0.02
CA ASN A 219 -35.03 3.84 -1.40
C ASN A 219 -33.95 4.91 -1.70
N ILE A 220 -32.79 4.84 -1.05
CA ILE A 220 -31.61 5.66 -1.36
C ILE A 220 -30.68 4.84 -2.25
N LYS A 221 -30.22 5.45 -3.35
CA LYS A 221 -29.27 4.81 -4.26
C LYS A 221 -27.84 5.11 -3.82
N LEU A 222 -26.97 4.09 -3.76
CA LEU A 222 -25.54 4.27 -3.62
C LEU A 222 -24.86 4.04 -4.97
N ASP A 223 -24.23 5.10 -5.49
CA ASP A 223 -23.40 5.10 -6.69
C ASP A 223 -21.95 4.96 -6.28
N ILE A 224 -21.36 3.80 -6.55
CA ILE A 224 -19.97 3.46 -6.20
C ILE A 224 -19.12 3.65 -7.44
N GLN A 225 -18.16 4.59 -7.39
CA GLN A 225 -17.22 4.86 -8.46
C GLN A 225 -15.84 4.35 -8.04
N GLU A 226 -15.32 3.37 -8.78
CA GLU A 226 -14.08 2.71 -8.45
C GLU A 226 -12.89 3.37 -9.13
N PHE A 227 -11.83 3.61 -8.34
CA PHE A 227 -10.56 4.18 -8.79
C PHE A 227 -9.40 3.31 -8.32
N SER A 228 -8.40 3.13 -9.19
CA SER A 228 -7.24 2.29 -8.92
C SER A 228 -6.02 3.04 -8.35
N ASP A 229 -6.14 4.36 -8.17
CA ASP A 229 -5.10 5.24 -7.61
C ASP A 229 -5.61 5.96 -6.35
N TYR A 230 -4.70 6.69 -5.66
CA TYR A 230 -5.03 7.40 -4.43
C TYR A 230 -5.25 8.92 -4.62
N VAL A 231 -5.03 9.45 -5.82
CA VAL A 231 -5.11 10.89 -6.10
C VAL A 231 -6.52 11.29 -6.57
N VAL A 232 -7.04 10.58 -7.56
CA VAL A 232 -8.34 10.92 -8.18
C VAL A 232 -9.50 10.90 -7.20
N PRO A 233 -9.62 9.93 -6.23
CA PRO A 233 -10.72 9.93 -5.28
C PRO A 233 -10.84 11.19 -4.42
N ASN A 234 -9.72 11.84 -4.09
CA ASN A 234 -9.73 13.12 -3.38
C ASN A 234 -10.11 14.27 -4.30
N ASN A 235 -9.60 14.30 -5.52
CA ASN A 235 -9.89 15.36 -6.48
C ASN A 235 -11.39 15.44 -6.82
N VAL A 236 -12.06 14.29 -7.04
CA VAL A 236 -13.49 14.26 -7.38
C VAL A 236 -14.40 14.60 -6.20
N VAL A 237 -13.93 14.48 -4.96
CA VAL A 237 -14.62 14.99 -3.77
C VAL A 237 -14.39 16.50 -3.63
N GLU A 238 -13.15 16.98 -3.82
CA GLU A 238 -12.84 18.41 -3.71
C GLU A 238 -13.59 19.24 -4.75
N ASP A 239 -13.71 18.75 -5.98
CA ASP A 239 -14.44 19.47 -7.05
C ASP A 239 -15.99 19.30 -6.97
N GLY A 240 -16.46 18.41 -6.08
CA GLY A 240 -17.88 18.15 -5.84
C GLY A 240 -18.54 17.22 -6.88
N THR A 241 -17.77 16.55 -7.73
CA THR A 241 -18.28 15.55 -8.69
C THR A 241 -18.85 14.34 -7.94
N VAL A 242 -18.24 13.96 -6.80
CA VAL A 242 -18.65 12.89 -5.92
C VAL A 242 -18.83 13.43 -4.50
N LEU A 243 -19.85 12.96 -3.78
CA LEU A 243 -20.18 13.49 -2.45
C LEU A 243 -19.15 13.07 -1.38
N ALA A 244 -18.65 11.83 -1.45
CA ALA A 244 -17.73 11.29 -0.47
C ALA A 244 -16.68 10.39 -1.12
N ASN A 245 -15.59 10.11 -0.41
CA ASN A 245 -14.72 8.99 -0.75
C ASN A 245 -14.52 8.04 0.44
N TYR A 246 -14.12 6.82 0.12
CA TYR A 246 -13.79 5.77 1.07
C TYR A 246 -12.70 4.90 0.47
N PHE A 247 -11.40 5.22 0.79
CA PHE A 247 -10.24 4.53 0.22
C PHE A 247 -8.95 4.78 1.01
N GLN A 248 -8.93 5.74 1.94
CA GLN A 248 -7.75 6.32 2.56
C GLN A 248 -7.81 6.32 4.08
N HIS A 249 -6.66 6.49 4.70
CA HIS A 249 -6.53 6.74 6.14
C HIS A 249 -6.25 8.22 6.44
N LYS A 250 -6.51 8.62 7.69
CA LYS A 250 -6.40 10.04 8.12
C LYS A 250 -5.02 10.66 7.84
N PRO A 251 -3.87 10.00 8.13
CA PRO A 251 -2.56 10.58 7.83
C PRO A 251 -2.36 10.90 6.34
N TYR A 252 -2.82 10.02 5.44
CA TYR A 252 -2.76 10.28 4.00
C TYR A 252 -3.62 11.48 3.60
N LEU A 253 -4.86 11.58 4.15
CA LEU A 253 -5.74 12.71 3.88
C LEU A 253 -5.12 14.04 4.33
N ASP A 254 -4.50 14.08 5.51
CA ASP A 254 -3.89 15.30 6.03
C ASP A 254 -2.73 15.77 5.15
N ASP A 255 -1.89 14.84 4.73
CA ASP A 255 -0.77 15.09 3.84
C ASP A 255 -1.26 15.56 2.45
N PHE A 256 -2.23 14.84 1.87
CA PHE A 256 -2.85 15.20 0.60
C PHE A 256 -3.43 16.62 0.62
N ASN A 257 -4.18 16.98 1.67
CA ASN A 257 -4.75 18.33 1.83
C ASN A 257 -3.65 19.39 1.88
N ALA A 258 -2.56 19.12 2.63
CA ALA A 258 -1.45 20.06 2.76
C ALA A 258 -0.71 20.27 1.43
N GLU A 259 -0.47 19.20 0.68
CA GLU A 259 0.26 19.24 -0.58
C GLU A 259 -0.56 19.84 -1.74
N ASN A 260 -1.87 19.55 -1.76
CA ASN A 260 -2.76 19.90 -2.88
C ASN A 260 -3.67 21.10 -2.59
N ASN A 261 -3.59 21.68 -1.38
CA ASN A 261 -4.46 22.77 -0.92
C ASN A 261 -5.95 22.41 -1.07
N THR A 262 -6.31 21.19 -0.67
CA THR A 262 -7.69 20.68 -0.67
C THR A 262 -8.31 20.78 0.72
N HIS A 263 -9.65 20.71 0.79
CA HIS A 263 -10.45 20.95 2.00
C HIS A 263 -11.35 19.75 2.27
N ILE A 264 -10.75 18.57 2.36
CA ILE A 264 -11.46 17.32 2.60
C ILE A 264 -11.33 16.96 4.07
N VAL A 265 -12.43 16.52 4.68
CA VAL A 265 -12.50 16.19 6.11
C VAL A 265 -13.03 14.78 6.31
N SER A 266 -12.50 14.10 7.33
CA SER A 266 -12.95 12.77 7.75
C SER A 266 -14.25 12.87 8.53
N VAL A 267 -15.22 11.99 8.25
CA VAL A 267 -16.51 11.92 8.97
C VAL A 267 -16.70 10.62 9.74
N ALA A 268 -16.02 9.54 9.38
CA ALA A 268 -16.08 8.27 10.10
C ALA A 268 -14.82 7.42 9.83
N ALA A 269 -14.41 6.61 10.80
CA ALA A 269 -13.43 5.54 10.65
C ALA A 269 -14.19 4.20 10.63
N ILE A 270 -13.91 3.34 9.65
CA ILE A 270 -14.68 2.12 9.41
C ILE A 270 -13.87 0.85 9.66
N HIS A 271 -12.63 0.76 9.12
CA HIS A 271 -11.79 -0.43 9.26
C HIS A 271 -10.31 -0.09 9.21
N VAL A 272 -9.47 -1.04 9.58
CA VAL A 272 -8.02 -1.00 9.35
C VAL A 272 -7.62 -2.09 8.35
N GLU A 273 -6.59 -1.76 7.58
CA GLU A 273 -5.94 -2.66 6.63
C GLU A 273 -4.46 -2.76 7.01
N PRO A 274 -4.02 -3.82 7.71
CA PRO A 274 -2.61 -3.99 8.05
C PRO A 274 -1.74 -4.06 6.81
N LEU A 275 -0.68 -3.25 6.74
CA LEU A 275 0.31 -3.26 5.67
C LEU A 275 1.12 -4.58 5.73
N GLY A 276 1.50 -5.15 4.60
CA GLY A 276 2.22 -6.41 4.54
C GLY A 276 3.55 -6.33 3.79
N LEU A 277 4.56 -7.07 4.27
CA LEU A 277 5.80 -7.37 3.55
C LEU A 277 5.65 -8.72 2.84
N TYR A 278 5.75 -8.73 1.53
CA TYR A 278 5.58 -9.90 0.68
C TYR A 278 6.90 -10.35 0.06
N GLY A 279 7.05 -11.66 -0.10
CA GLY A 279 8.16 -12.24 -0.83
C GLY A 279 7.94 -12.17 -2.33
N GLY A 280 8.96 -11.73 -3.07
CA GLY A 280 9.02 -11.73 -4.52
C GLY A 280 9.92 -12.86 -5.03
N LYS A 281 11.19 -12.56 -5.28
CA LYS A 281 12.20 -13.59 -5.59
C LYS A 281 12.56 -14.43 -4.37
N GLN A 282 12.35 -13.93 -3.16
CA GLN A 282 12.58 -14.61 -1.90
C GLN A 282 11.24 -15.09 -1.32
N SER A 283 11.23 -16.29 -0.73
CA SER A 283 10.02 -16.87 -0.14
C SER A 283 10.02 -16.86 1.40
N SER A 284 11.08 -16.36 2.02
CA SER A 284 11.23 -16.24 3.48
C SER A 284 12.05 -14.99 3.82
N LEU A 285 12.08 -14.63 5.11
CA LEU A 285 12.92 -13.53 5.60
C LEU A 285 14.39 -13.93 5.81
N ASP A 286 14.78 -15.17 5.56
CA ASP A 286 16.12 -15.66 5.88
C ASP A 286 17.22 -14.89 5.15
N ALA A 287 16.97 -14.50 3.89
CA ALA A 287 17.91 -13.70 3.12
C ALA A 287 18.10 -12.27 3.71
N LEU A 288 17.09 -11.73 4.41
CA LEU A 288 17.17 -10.44 5.10
C LEU A 288 17.83 -10.55 6.48
N LYS A 289 17.74 -11.72 7.12
CA LYS A 289 18.30 -11.93 8.49
C LYS A 289 19.71 -12.48 8.49
N GLY A 290 20.21 -12.88 7.33
CA GLY A 290 21.58 -13.19 7.01
C GLY A 290 22.26 -14.30 7.42
#